data_a619a932242beee731bc4c053dca9bd9
#
_entry.id   a619a932242beee731bc4c053dca9bd9
#
_cell.length_a   1.000
_cell.length_b   1.000
_cell.length_c   1.000
_cell.angle_alpha   90.00
_cell.angle_beta   90.00
_cell.angle_gamma   90.00
#
_symmetry.space_group_name_H-M   'P 1'
#
loop_
_entity.id
_entity.type
_entity.pdbx_description
1 polymer ?
#
loop_
_entity_poly.entity_id
_entity_poly.type
_entity_poly.pdbx_seq_one_letter_code
_entity_poly.pdbx_strand_id
1 'polypeptide(L)' 'MKKIGVVLSGCGVYDGAEIHESVITLLAIDRAGAEAVCMAPNVEQMHVVNHLTGEESAGEKRNVLVEAARIARG' A
#
# COMPACT_ATOMS: atom_id res chain seq x y z
N MET A 1 2.80 -6.59 23.98
CA MET A 1 3.02 -6.59 22.50
C MET A 1 3.23 -5.16 22.02
N LYS A 2 4.29 -4.92 21.28
CA LYS A 2 4.53 -3.60 20.70
C LYS A 2 3.67 -3.41 19.46
N LYS A 3 3.18 -2.19 19.27
CA LYS A 3 2.43 -1.80 18.07
C LYS A 3 3.33 -0.98 17.18
N ILE A 4 3.34 -1.28 15.89
CA ILE A 4 4.14 -0.59 14.90
C ILE A 4 3.19 0.00 13.86
N GLY A 5 3.25 1.32 13.71
CA GLY A 5 2.47 2.01 12.68
C GLY A 5 3.10 1.78 11.31
N VAL A 6 2.29 1.37 10.34
CA VAL A 6 2.71 1.15 8.96
C VAL A 6 1.86 2.04 8.06
N VAL A 7 2.47 3.06 7.49
CA VAL A 7 1.77 3.97 6.58
C VAL A 7 1.96 3.46 5.16
N LEU A 8 0.86 3.08 4.53
CA LEU A 8 0.85 2.63 3.14
C LEU A 8 0.34 3.74 2.23
N SER A 9 0.89 3.83 1.03
CA SER A 9 0.49 4.82 0.04
C SER A 9 -0.08 4.10 -1.19
N GLY A 10 -1.23 3.47 -1.00
CA GLY A 10 -1.84 2.70 -2.08
C GLY A 10 -1.22 1.32 -2.25
N CYS A 11 -1.24 0.81 -3.47
CA CYS A 11 -0.81 -0.55 -3.80
C CYS A 11 -0.30 -0.57 -5.23
N GLY A 12 0.95 -0.89 -5.42
CA GLY A 12 1.54 -0.95 -6.76
C GLY A 12 3.05 -1.01 -6.72
N VAL A 13 3.69 -0.19 -7.51
CA VAL A 13 5.13 0.06 -7.51
C VAL A 13 5.39 1.50 -7.94
N TYR A 14 4.93 1.87 -9.13
CA TYR A 14 5.13 3.22 -9.66
C TYR A 14 4.11 4.22 -9.13
N ASP A 15 2.97 3.75 -8.68
CA ASP A 15 1.84 4.58 -8.28
C ASP A 15 1.34 4.31 -6.85
N GLY A 16 2.14 3.63 -6.05
CA GLY A 16 1.76 3.34 -4.68
C GLY A 16 2.85 2.58 -3.94
N ALA A 17 2.53 2.13 -2.73
CA ALA A 17 3.44 1.31 -1.94
C ALA A 17 3.77 0.02 -2.70
N GLU A 18 5.05 -0.31 -2.78
CA GLU A 18 5.49 -1.51 -3.48
C GLU A 18 4.92 -2.75 -2.79
N ILE A 19 4.26 -3.60 -3.56
CA ILE A 19 3.47 -4.70 -3.00
C ILE A 19 4.34 -5.69 -2.22
N HIS A 20 5.45 -6.13 -2.81
CA HIS A 20 6.32 -7.11 -2.16
C HIS A 20 6.99 -6.56 -0.90
N GLU A 21 7.49 -5.32 -0.96
CA GLU A 21 8.06 -4.65 0.21
C GLU A 21 7.06 -4.54 1.34
N SER A 22 5.84 -4.13 1.01
CA SER A 22 4.78 -3.96 2.00
C SER A 22 4.41 -5.29 2.66
N VAL A 23 4.22 -6.33 1.88
CA VAL A 23 3.87 -7.66 2.38
C VAL A 23 4.99 -8.25 3.22
N ILE A 24 6.23 -8.16 2.76
CA ILE A 24 7.40 -8.68 3.50
C ILE A 24 7.59 -7.91 4.81
N THR A 25 7.38 -6.59 4.80
CA THR A 25 7.46 -5.76 6.01
C THR A 25 6.42 -6.20 7.04
N LEU A 26 5.18 -6.42 6.61
CA LEU A 26 4.12 -6.88 7.51
C LEU A 26 4.43 -8.28 8.07
N LEU A 27 4.97 -9.16 7.25
CA LEU A 27 5.39 -10.48 7.69
C LEU A 27 6.51 -10.38 8.74
N ALA A 28 7.49 -9.52 8.53
CA ALA A 28 8.59 -9.33 9.46
C ALA A 28 8.11 -8.80 10.81
N ILE A 29 7.15 -7.89 10.81
CA ILE A 29 6.52 -7.35 12.03
C ILE A 29 5.83 -8.47 12.79
N ASP A 30 5.07 -9.30 12.10
CA ASP A 30 4.37 -10.44 12.70
C ASP A 30 5.36 -11.43 13.31
N ARG A 31 6.41 -11.78 12.60
CA ARG A 31 7.46 -12.70 13.07
C ARG A 31 8.22 -12.17 14.26
N ALA A 32 8.35 -10.86 14.37
CA ALA A 32 8.98 -10.22 15.54
C ALA A 32 8.08 -10.19 16.77
N GLY A 33 6.85 -10.66 16.67
CA GLY A 33 5.90 -10.67 17.76
C GLY A 33 5.26 -9.32 18.04
N ALA A 34 5.33 -8.38 17.09
CA ALA A 34 4.69 -7.07 17.20
C ALA A 34 3.36 -7.05 16.43
N GLU A 35 2.55 -6.04 16.69
CA GLU A 35 1.30 -5.83 15.98
C GLU A 35 1.46 -4.68 14.98
N ALA A 36 1.11 -4.93 13.73
CA ALA A 36 1.09 -3.89 12.71
C ALA A 36 -0.23 -3.11 12.80
N VAL A 37 -0.12 -1.77 12.82
CA VAL A 37 -1.27 -0.88 12.73
C VAL A 37 -1.15 -0.15 11.40
N CYS A 38 -1.89 -0.62 10.39
CA CYS A 38 -1.82 -0.08 9.04
C CYS A 38 -2.65 1.20 8.92
N MET A 39 -2.12 2.16 8.19
CA MET A 39 -2.76 3.45 7.96
C MET A 39 -2.48 3.89 6.53
N ALA A 40 -3.41 4.67 5.98
CA ALA A 40 -3.21 5.30 4.67
C ALA A 40 -4.07 6.55 4.58
N PRO A 41 -3.64 7.57 3.83
CA PRO A 41 -4.46 8.76 3.65
C PRO A 41 -5.67 8.46 2.75
N ASN A 42 -6.80 9.06 3.08
CA ASN A 42 -8.02 8.93 2.28
C ASN A 42 -8.03 10.03 1.21
N VAL A 43 -7.20 9.85 0.20
CA VAL A 43 -7.03 10.81 -0.89
C VAL A 43 -6.94 10.08 -2.23
N GLU A 44 -7.18 10.82 -3.31
CA GLU A 44 -7.02 10.29 -4.66
C GLU A 44 -5.53 10.13 -4.98
N GLN A 45 -5.16 9.05 -5.66
CA GLN A 45 -3.78 8.85 -6.12
C GLN A 45 -3.40 9.91 -7.14
N MET A 46 -2.16 10.39 -7.04
CA MET A 46 -1.63 11.36 -8.01
C MET A 46 -1.52 10.74 -9.39
N HIS A 47 -1.10 9.49 -9.46
CA HIS A 47 -0.96 8.73 -10.70
C HIS A 47 -1.58 7.34 -10.55
N VAL A 48 -2.07 6.81 -11.66
CA VAL A 48 -2.45 5.40 -11.79
C VAL A 48 -1.66 4.86 -12.97
N VAL A 49 -0.84 3.84 -12.73
CA VAL A 49 0.08 3.31 -13.73
C VAL A 49 -0.33 1.90 -14.16
N ASN A 50 -0.30 1.66 -15.45
CA ASN A 50 -0.43 0.31 -15.98
C ASN A 50 0.94 -0.38 -15.85
N HIS A 51 1.06 -1.29 -14.89
CA HIS A 51 2.32 -1.93 -14.58
C HIS A 51 2.81 -2.89 -15.67
N LEU A 52 1.93 -3.25 -16.60
CA LEU A 52 2.32 -4.05 -17.76
C LEU A 52 3.17 -3.23 -18.73
N THR A 53 2.80 -1.96 -18.93
CA THR A 53 3.47 -1.08 -19.88
C THR A 53 4.41 -0.07 -19.22
N GLY A 54 4.20 0.22 -17.94
CA GLY A 54 4.91 1.27 -17.21
C GLY A 54 4.38 2.66 -17.48
N GLU A 55 3.29 2.78 -18.21
CA GLU A 55 2.71 4.07 -18.58
C GLU A 55 1.53 4.45 -17.70
N GLU A 56 1.32 5.75 -17.51
CA GLU A 56 0.20 6.26 -16.76
C GLU A 56 -1.11 5.97 -17.48
N SER A 57 -2.10 5.47 -16.72
CA SER A 57 -3.45 5.23 -17.23
C SER A 57 -4.26 6.50 -17.13
N ALA A 58 -4.22 7.34 -18.16
CA ALA A 58 -4.93 8.61 -18.17
C ALA A 58 -6.45 8.38 -18.02
N GLY A 59 -7.06 9.16 -17.12
CA GLY A 59 -8.49 9.08 -16.84
C GLY A 59 -8.91 8.03 -15.85
N GLU A 60 -8.02 7.13 -15.44
CA GLU A 60 -8.29 6.19 -14.36
C GLU A 60 -8.00 6.85 -13.01
N LYS A 61 -8.89 6.63 -12.04
CA LYS A 61 -8.75 7.20 -10.70
C LYS A 61 -8.82 6.09 -9.65
N ARG A 62 -7.97 6.20 -8.63
CA ARG A 62 -7.96 5.28 -7.49
C ARG A 62 -7.78 6.06 -6.20
N ASN A 63 -8.37 5.53 -5.13
CA ASN A 63 -8.24 6.10 -3.79
C ASN A 63 -7.10 5.40 -3.03
N VAL A 64 -6.19 6.16 -2.46
CA VAL A 64 -5.01 5.63 -1.76
C VAL A 64 -5.41 4.70 -0.61
N LEU A 65 -6.37 5.09 0.21
CA LEU A 65 -6.83 4.28 1.34
C LEU A 65 -7.45 2.96 0.87
N VAL A 66 -8.30 3.02 -0.14
CA VAL A 66 -8.98 1.84 -0.69
C VAL A 66 -7.96 0.86 -1.27
N GLU A 67 -6.98 1.37 -2.02
CA GLU A 67 -5.95 0.51 -2.61
C GLU A 67 -5.01 -0.05 -1.55
N ALA A 68 -4.64 0.74 -0.55
CA ALA A 68 -3.80 0.28 0.56
C ALA A 68 -4.48 -0.85 1.35
N ALA A 69 -5.79 -0.82 1.48
CA ALA A 69 -6.56 -1.85 2.16
C ALA A 69 -6.44 -3.23 1.49
N ARG A 70 -6.08 -3.27 0.24
CA ARG A 70 -5.83 -4.54 -0.48
C ARG A 70 -4.61 -5.26 0.07
N ILE A 71 -3.63 -4.52 0.56
CA ILE A 71 -2.44 -5.07 1.22
C ILE A 71 -2.76 -5.36 2.68
N ALA A 72 -3.32 -4.39 3.38
CA ALA A 72 -3.58 -4.46 4.82
C ALA A 72 -4.74 -5.37 5.20
N ARG A 73 -5.65 -5.64 4.25
CA ARG A 73 -6.88 -6.43 4.45
C ARG A 73 -7.87 -5.76 5.38
N GLY A 74 -8.08 -4.50 5.17
CA GLY A 74 -9.08 -3.75 5.92
C GLY A 74 -8.57 -2.76 6.93
#